data_cc92a92be3ae2b01a6e9708327a8bd2b
#
_entry.id   cc92a92be3ae2b01a6e9708327a8bd2b
#
_cell.length_a   1.000
_cell.length_b   1.000
_cell.length_c   1.000
_cell.angle_alpha   90.00
_cell.angle_beta   90.00
_cell.angle_gamma   90.00
#
_symmetry.space_group_name_H-M   'P 1'
#
loop_
_entity.id
_entity.type
_entity.pdbx_description
1 polymer ?
#
loop_
_entity_poly.entity_id
_entity_poly.type
_entity_poly.pdbx_seq_one_letter_code
_entity_poly.pdbx_strand_id
1 'polypeptide(L)'
;MSSQTRDIHIQRFDLEGARSWMSGICGPHRLATATPERLRFHHSANVFKSRATTLGVIEYGTDVTIDIEDAEHFRSYSLSLPLVGEQELSKNGERLSSNRDQGVIISPNEHQVLAISGDCRKLQVVITRAAMSESLEGLLQRPIDAPLRFESVMDAVEGAPAAWWRMARYFIAELECRSELYEQAAFTRDLESSLIKGLILAQPNNYSEELRDVLGVKLPHYLIRARQYIHDNAREAVHLEDLEAAAGVSRFKLFDAFRKYFALSPMAYLKKHRLGAVRQEILEQGSVRTISEIALGWGFTHLGRFSAEYRKLFDESPSQTLQRKRLRSL
;
A
#
# COMPACT_ATOMS: atom_id res chain seq x y z
N MET A 1 14.18 30.78 16.25
CA MET A 1 14.06 30.00 14.99
C MET A 1 12.91 29.00 15.16
N SER A 2 11.96 28.96 14.23
CA SER A 2 10.81 28.03 14.35
C SER A 2 11.27 26.63 13.92
N SER A 3 11.19 25.64 14.81
CA SER A 3 11.51 24.23 14.48
C SER A 3 10.77 23.77 13.23
N GLN A 4 11.41 22.94 12.40
CA GLN A 4 10.85 22.39 11.15
C GLN A 4 10.00 21.14 11.42
N THR A 5 10.07 20.61 12.63
CA THR A 5 9.23 19.51 13.13
C THR A 5 8.52 19.96 14.40
N ARG A 6 7.38 19.34 14.69
CA ARG A 6 6.65 19.52 15.92
C ARG A 6 6.67 18.20 16.70
N ASP A 7 7.29 18.22 17.87
CA ASP A 7 7.24 17.13 18.81
C ASP A 7 5.85 17.00 19.43
N ILE A 8 5.39 15.78 19.53
CA ILE A 8 4.12 15.45 20.16
C ILE A 8 4.35 14.35 21.18
N HIS A 9 3.96 14.62 22.42
CA HIS A 9 3.87 13.63 23.48
C HIS A 9 2.49 13.72 24.08
N ILE A 10 1.63 12.77 23.73
CA ILE A 10 0.23 12.75 24.14
C ILE A 10 -0.05 11.48 24.92
N GLN A 11 -0.73 11.66 26.05
CA GLN A 11 -1.33 10.57 26.82
C GLN A 11 -2.85 10.79 26.90
N ARG A 12 -3.61 9.72 26.76
CA ARG A 12 -5.06 9.69 26.94
C ARG A 12 -5.45 8.44 27.73
N PHE A 13 -6.44 8.61 28.59
CA PHE A 13 -6.98 7.54 29.41
C PHE A 13 -8.44 7.27 29.08
N ASP A 14 -8.96 7.94 28.07
CA ASP A 14 -10.32 7.76 27.54
C ASP A 14 -10.30 7.43 26.05
N LEU A 15 -11.23 6.58 25.64
CA LEU A 15 -11.31 6.04 24.29
C LEU A 15 -11.56 7.12 23.24
N GLU A 16 -12.46 8.07 23.56
CA GLU A 16 -12.85 9.14 22.64
C GLU A 16 -11.71 10.13 22.44
N GLY A 17 -10.96 10.48 23.48
CA GLY A 17 -9.78 11.33 23.38
C GLY A 17 -8.67 10.69 22.53
N ALA A 18 -8.42 9.38 22.68
CA ALA A 18 -7.48 8.64 21.87
C ALA A 18 -7.93 8.57 20.40
N ARG A 19 -9.19 8.24 20.14
CA ARG A 19 -9.80 8.18 18.81
C ARG A 19 -9.74 9.54 18.11
N SER A 20 -10.19 10.60 18.78
CA SER A 20 -10.23 11.96 18.21
C SER A 20 -8.83 12.45 17.85
N TRP A 21 -7.85 12.18 18.72
CA TRP A 21 -6.46 12.51 18.46
C TRP A 21 -5.93 11.84 17.18
N MET A 22 -6.09 10.51 17.07
CA MET A 22 -5.61 9.77 15.92
C MET A 22 -6.40 10.06 14.65
N SER A 23 -7.70 10.38 14.75
CA SER A 23 -8.51 10.81 13.61
C SER A 23 -8.00 12.12 12.99
N GLY A 24 -7.42 12.99 13.80
CA GLY A 24 -6.76 14.22 13.31
C GLY A 24 -5.47 13.96 12.52
N ILE A 25 -4.85 12.80 12.70
CA ILE A 25 -3.60 12.40 12.03
C ILE A 25 -3.86 11.49 10.84
N CYS A 26 -4.63 10.41 11.02
CA CYS A 26 -4.83 9.38 10.00
C CYS A 26 -6.08 9.62 9.15
N GLY A 27 -7.09 10.23 9.72
CA GLY A 27 -8.44 10.32 9.17
C GLY A 27 -9.47 9.61 10.05
N PRO A 28 -10.77 9.72 9.73
CA PRO A 28 -11.85 9.17 10.53
C PRO A 28 -11.74 7.63 10.61
N HIS A 29 -11.90 7.11 11.81
CA HIS A 29 -11.94 5.68 12.11
C HIS A 29 -12.72 5.44 13.41
N ARG A 30 -13.15 4.21 13.61
CA ARG A 30 -13.73 3.73 14.86
C ARG A 30 -12.63 3.09 15.69
N LEU A 31 -12.59 3.38 16.98
CA LEU A 31 -11.73 2.75 17.96
C LEU A 31 -12.60 2.03 19.00
N ALA A 32 -12.35 0.75 19.24
CA ALA A 32 -13.09 -0.07 20.18
C ALA A 32 -12.16 -0.90 21.05
N THR A 33 -12.57 -1.16 22.29
CA THR A 33 -11.92 -2.09 23.22
C THR A 33 -12.97 -2.70 24.15
N ALA A 34 -12.73 -3.92 24.64
CA ALA A 34 -13.56 -4.57 25.63
C ALA A 34 -13.26 -4.07 27.06
N THR A 35 -12.13 -3.40 27.28
CA THR A 35 -11.65 -2.95 28.60
C THR A 35 -11.24 -1.48 28.59
N PRO A 36 -12.19 -0.55 28.38
CA PRO A 36 -11.89 0.88 28.23
C PRO A 36 -11.21 1.47 29.48
N GLU A 37 -11.45 0.92 30.67
CA GLU A 37 -10.81 1.34 31.92
C GLU A 37 -9.30 1.02 31.98
N ARG A 38 -8.83 0.09 31.15
CA ARG A 38 -7.41 -0.26 31.03
C ARG A 38 -6.68 0.55 29.97
N LEU A 39 -7.38 1.39 29.20
CA LEU A 39 -6.75 2.19 28.16
C LEU A 39 -5.65 3.09 28.73
N ARG A 40 -4.48 3.01 28.13
CA ARG A 40 -3.30 3.85 28.44
C ARG A 40 -2.67 4.26 27.13
N PHE A 41 -3.42 5.05 26.37
CA PHE A 41 -2.96 5.53 25.07
C PHE A 41 -1.78 6.48 25.23
N HIS A 42 -0.69 6.16 24.56
CA HIS A 42 0.48 7.02 24.47
C HIS A 42 0.93 7.13 23.01
N HIS A 43 1.18 8.34 22.56
CA HIS A 43 1.72 8.64 21.25
C HIS A 43 2.84 9.65 21.38
N SER A 44 4.06 9.22 21.05
CA SER A 44 5.26 10.06 20.94
C SER A 44 5.64 10.14 19.47
N ALA A 45 5.57 11.31 18.86
CA ALA A 45 5.78 11.47 17.44
C ALA A 45 6.35 12.83 17.06
N ASN A 46 6.93 12.89 15.89
CA ASN A 46 7.35 14.10 15.20
C ASN A 46 6.47 14.32 13.96
N VAL A 47 5.92 15.51 13.86
CA VAL A 47 5.14 15.96 12.69
C VAL A 47 5.98 16.95 11.91
N PHE A 48 6.25 16.65 10.63
CA PHE A 48 6.95 17.58 9.76
C PHE A 48 6.14 18.88 9.55
N LYS A 49 6.82 19.97 9.31
CA LYS A 49 6.19 21.28 9.14
C LYS A 49 5.22 21.33 7.96
N SER A 50 5.49 20.55 6.92
CA SER A 50 4.57 20.33 5.79
C SER A 50 3.24 19.70 6.24
N ARG A 51 3.23 19.03 7.42
CA ARG A 51 2.15 18.17 7.92
C ARG A 51 1.81 16.99 7.00
N ALA A 52 2.70 16.65 6.07
CA ALA A 52 2.50 15.54 5.16
C ALA A 52 2.86 14.21 5.81
N THR A 53 3.80 14.21 6.75
CA THR A 53 4.31 13.00 7.40
C THR A 53 4.34 13.15 8.92
N THR A 54 3.92 12.10 9.61
CA THR A 54 4.06 11.93 11.08
C THR A 54 4.82 10.63 11.33
N LEU A 55 5.87 10.70 12.16
CA LEU A 55 6.73 9.58 12.52
C LEU A 55 6.78 9.43 14.04
N GLY A 56 6.57 8.23 14.58
CA GLY A 56 6.67 8.05 16.00
C GLY A 56 6.39 6.65 16.52
N VAL A 57 6.10 6.58 17.79
CA VAL A 57 5.77 5.36 18.52
C VAL A 57 4.40 5.53 19.18
N ILE A 58 3.58 4.49 19.07
CA ILE A 58 2.23 4.46 19.62
C ILE A 58 1.98 3.17 20.39
N GLU A 59 1.21 3.27 21.49
CA GLU A 59 0.72 2.15 22.30
C GLU A 59 -0.64 2.48 22.90
N TYR A 60 -1.46 1.47 23.18
CA TYR A 60 -2.81 1.62 23.73
C TYR A 60 -2.95 1.07 25.14
N GLY A 61 -2.07 0.14 25.57
CA GLY A 61 -2.09 -0.46 26.91
C GLY A 61 -3.21 -1.46 27.17
N THR A 62 -4.05 -1.71 26.17
CA THR A 62 -5.12 -2.72 26.17
C THR A 62 -5.40 -3.15 24.73
N ASP A 63 -6.05 -4.31 24.56
CA ASP A 63 -6.49 -4.76 23.23
C ASP A 63 -7.44 -3.74 22.63
N VAL A 64 -7.14 -3.30 21.40
CA VAL A 64 -8.00 -2.38 20.66
C VAL A 64 -8.25 -2.84 19.24
N THR A 65 -9.37 -2.43 18.70
CA THR A 65 -9.71 -2.61 17.28
C THR A 65 -9.91 -1.24 16.66
N ILE A 66 -9.21 -0.99 15.56
CA ILE A 66 -9.37 0.18 14.70
C ILE A 66 -10.10 -0.26 13.46
N ASP A 67 -11.25 0.34 13.18
CA ASP A 67 -12.10 0.02 12.02
C ASP A 67 -12.24 1.25 11.13
N ILE A 68 -11.86 1.09 9.86
CA ILE A 68 -11.90 2.12 8.83
C ILE A 68 -13.09 1.83 7.92
N GLU A 69 -14.31 2.13 8.42
CA GLU A 69 -15.56 1.96 7.67
C GLU A 69 -15.67 2.98 6.53
N ASP A 70 -15.33 4.23 6.82
CA ASP A 70 -15.37 5.34 5.86
C ASP A 70 -14.03 5.51 5.14
N ALA A 71 -13.77 4.57 4.24
CA ALA A 71 -12.52 4.48 3.52
C ALA A 71 -12.27 5.68 2.57
N GLU A 72 -13.33 6.35 2.08
CA GLU A 72 -13.19 7.50 1.17
C GLU A 72 -12.66 8.74 1.90
N HIS A 73 -13.02 8.91 3.17
CA HIS A 73 -12.56 10.01 4.00
C HIS A 73 -11.28 9.71 4.78
N PHE A 74 -10.77 8.49 4.71
CA PHE A 74 -9.46 8.15 5.27
C PHE A 74 -8.35 8.71 4.38
N ARG A 75 -7.64 9.73 4.88
CA ARG A 75 -6.82 10.62 4.05
C ARG A 75 -5.33 10.30 4.04
N SER A 76 -4.92 9.20 4.64
CA SER A 76 -3.51 8.90 4.85
C SER A 76 -3.20 7.43 4.60
N TYR A 77 -1.96 7.17 4.26
CA TYR A 77 -1.35 5.85 4.40
C TYR A 77 -0.80 5.73 5.81
N SER A 78 -1.22 4.71 6.55
CA SER A 78 -0.72 4.45 7.89
C SER A 78 0.06 3.15 7.90
N LEU A 79 1.36 3.26 8.17
CA LEU A 79 2.29 2.16 8.26
C LEU A 79 2.58 1.88 9.72
N SER A 80 2.58 0.62 10.11
CA SER A 80 2.95 0.26 11.47
C SER A 80 3.78 -1.01 11.53
N LEU A 81 4.77 -1.01 12.44
CA LEU A 81 5.65 -2.13 12.71
C LEU A 81 5.74 -2.33 14.23
N PRO A 82 5.22 -3.42 14.79
CA PRO A 82 5.37 -3.73 16.20
C PRO A 82 6.85 -3.81 16.61
N LEU A 83 7.17 -3.21 17.73
CA LEU A 83 8.45 -3.36 18.43
C LEU A 83 8.33 -4.44 19.50
N VAL A 84 7.15 -4.52 20.13
CA VAL A 84 6.73 -5.50 21.13
C VAL A 84 5.28 -5.84 20.84
N GLY A 85 4.82 -7.03 21.18
CA GLY A 85 3.46 -7.49 20.91
C GLY A 85 3.19 -7.74 19.42
N GLU A 86 1.93 -7.78 19.07
CA GLU A 86 1.48 -8.10 17.72
C GLU A 86 0.23 -7.33 17.33
N GLN A 87 -0.07 -7.34 16.03
CA GLN A 87 -1.31 -6.82 15.48
C GLN A 87 -1.76 -7.68 14.29
N GLU A 88 -3.03 -7.63 13.95
CA GLU A 88 -3.62 -8.33 12.81
C GLU A 88 -4.45 -7.38 11.96
N LEU A 89 -4.13 -7.31 10.67
CA LEU A 89 -4.89 -6.54 9.71
C LEU A 89 -5.87 -7.45 8.96
N SER A 90 -7.16 -7.18 9.09
CA SER A 90 -8.22 -7.84 8.31
C SER A 90 -8.63 -6.97 7.13
N LYS A 91 -8.56 -7.53 5.92
CA LYS A 91 -8.87 -6.84 4.67
C LYS A 91 -9.40 -7.82 3.64
N ASN A 92 -10.54 -7.52 3.03
CA ASN A 92 -11.15 -8.35 1.98
C ASN A 92 -11.33 -9.83 2.37
N GLY A 93 -11.60 -10.12 3.66
CA GLY A 93 -11.76 -11.45 4.21
C GLY A 93 -10.44 -12.20 4.48
N GLU A 94 -9.31 -11.59 4.21
CA GLU A 94 -7.97 -12.11 4.57
C GLU A 94 -7.51 -11.52 5.90
N ARG A 95 -6.79 -12.31 6.70
CA ARG A 95 -6.14 -11.87 7.95
C ARG A 95 -4.64 -11.90 7.75
N LEU A 96 -3.99 -10.80 8.07
CA LEU A 96 -2.57 -10.56 7.87
C LEU A 96 -1.93 -10.28 9.23
N SER A 97 -1.17 -11.23 9.75
CA SER A 97 -0.42 -11.05 10.99
C SER A 97 0.72 -10.06 10.82
N SER A 98 1.00 -9.30 11.86
CA SER A 98 2.07 -8.33 11.91
C SER A 98 2.74 -8.35 13.28
N ASN A 99 4.06 -8.42 13.26
CA ASN A 99 4.92 -8.47 14.43
C ASN A 99 6.23 -7.70 14.15
N ARG A 100 7.25 -7.86 14.96
CA ARG A 100 8.54 -7.15 14.82
C ARG A 100 9.26 -7.38 13.50
N ASP A 101 8.96 -8.49 12.80
CA ASP A 101 9.60 -8.90 11.56
C ASP A 101 8.74 -8.55 10.32
N GLN A 102 7.50 -8.15 10.55
CA GLN A 102 6.51 -7.91 9.51
C GLN A 102 5.58 -6.77 9.88
N GLY A 103 5.70 -5.64 9.20
CA GLY A 103 4.81 -4.49 9.33
C GLY A 103 3.58 -4.60 8.44
N VAL A 104 2.62 -3.68 8.63
CA VAL A 104 1.44 -3.55 7.77
C VAL A 104 1.24 -2.11 7.31
N ILE A 105 0.62 -1.98 6.15
CA ILE A 105 0.20 -0.71 5.55
C ILE A 105 -1.32 -0.70 5.43
N ILE A 106 -1.93 0.29 6.03
CA ILE A 106 -3.32 0.66 5.82
C ILE A 106 -3.35 1.70 4.71
N SER A 107 -4.01 1.38 3.61
CA SER A 107 -4.19 2.29 2.47
C SER A 107 -5.55 2.99 2.52
N PRO A 108 -5.68 4.25 2.07
CA PRO A 108 -6.97 4.89 1.90
C PRO A 108 -7.82 4.20 0.82
N ASN A 109 -9.13 4.47 0.84
CA ASN A 109 -10.14 3.93 -0.09
C ASN A 109 -10.39 2.41 0.03
N GLU A 110 -10.05 1.79 1.16
CA GLU A 110 -10.27 0.36 1.39
C GLU A 110 -10.82 0.16 2.80
N HIS A 111 -11.86 -0.68 2.94
CA HIS A 111 -12.34 -1.10 4.26
C HIS A 111 -11.33 -2.05 4.89
N GLN A 112 -10.88 -1.72 6.09
CA GLN A 112 -9.84 -2.45 6.80
C GLN A 112 -10.06 -2.38 8.30
N VAL A 113 -9.77 -3.48 8.98
CA VAL A 113 -9.84 -3.58 10.44
C VAL A 113 -8.49 -3.99 10.98
N LEU A 114 -7.94 -3.22 11.91
CA LEU A 114 -6.67 -3.51 12.59
C LEU A 114 -6.94 -3.85 14.05
N ALA A 115 -6.72 -5.10 14.43
CA ALA A 115 -6.69 -5.54 15.82
C ALA A 115 -5.27 -5.42 16.37
N ILE A 116 -5.11 -4.87 17.56
CA ILE A 116 -3.81 -4.58 18.20
C ILE A 116 -3.84 -5.16 19.60
N SER A 117 -2.84 -5.99 19.95
CA SER A 117 -2.71 -6.54 21.31
C SER A 117 -2.37 -5.45 22.33
N GLY A 118 -2.80 -5.65 23.57
CA GLY A 118 -2.67 -4.66 24.63
C GLY A 118 -1.23 -4.33 25.04
N ASP A 119 -0.31 -5.25 24.80
CA ASP A 119 1.13 -5.08 24.98
C ASP A 119 1.84 -4.52 23.74
N CYS A 120 1.12 -4.31 22.65
CA CYS A 120 1.70 -3.87 21.41
C CYS A 120 2.15 -2.41 21.50
N ARG A 121 3.48 -2.24 21.39
CA ARG A 121 4.14 -0.97 21.17
C ARG A 121 4.74 -0.98 19.78
N LYS A 122 4.37 -0.03 18.92
CA LYS A 122 4.73 -0.05 17.51
C LYS A 122 5.25 1.27 17.00
N LEU A 123 6.15 1.19 16.04
CA LEU A 123 6.46 2.32 15.17
C LEU A 123 5.22 2.63 14.33
N GLN A 124 4.96 3.92 14.12
CA GLN A 124 3.94 4.39 13.23
C GLN A 124 4.49 5.48 12.32
N VAL A 125 4.23 5.33 11.04
CA VAL A 125 4.50 6.34 10.02
C VAL A 125 3.19 6.62 9.30
N VAL A 126 2.76 7.87 9.32
CA VAL A 126 1.55 8.32 8.64
C VAL A 126 1.95 9.31 7.56
N ILE A 127 1.54 9.05 6.32
CA ILE A 127 1.83 9.90 5.17
C ILE A 127 0.49 10.28 4.50
N THR A 128 0.27 11.56 4.27
CA THR A 128 -0.98 12.01 3.63
C THR A 128 -1.10 11.49 2.20
N ARG A 129 -2.34 11.22 1.78
CA ARG A 129 -2.64 10.79 0.41
C ARG A 129 -2.14 11.80 -0.63
N ALA A 130 -2.26 13.09 -0.34
CA ALA A 130 -1.81 14.14 -1.25
C ALA A 130 -0.30 14.07 -1.51
N ALA A 131 0.53 14.00 -0.45
CA ALA A 131 1.98 13.92 -0.57
C ALA A 131 2.44 12.62 -1.27
N MET A 132 1.73 11.51 -1.01
CA MET A 132 2.01 10.23 -1.67
C MET A 132 1.71 10.30 -3.17
N SER A 133 0.55 10.88 -3.55
CA SER A 133 0.18 11.07 -4.96
C SER A 133 1.14 12.02 -5.68
N GLU A 134 1.45 13.16 -5.09
CA GLU A 134 2.40 14.12 -5.65
C GLU A 134 3.78 13.49 -5.87
N SER A 135 4.27 12.71 -4.90
CA SER A 135 5.57 12.04 -5.04
C SER A 135 5.55 10.97 -6.14
N LEU A 136 4.46 10.22 -6.26
CA LEU A 136 4.30 9.22 -7.33
C LEU A 136 4.21 9.86 -8.71
N GLU A 137 3.43 10.92 -8.87
CA GLU A 137 3.32 11.70 -10.12
C GLU A 137 4.66 12.30 -10.53
N GLY A 138 5.43 12.78 -9.53
CA GLY A 138 6.78 13.27 -9.76
C GLY A 138 7.75 12.18 -10.23
N LEU A 139 7.62 10.94 -9.74
CA LEU A 139 8.41 9.81 -10.22
C LEU A 139 8.00 9.35 -11.63
N LEU A 140 6.71 9.35 -11.93
CA LEU A 140 6.15 8.91 -13.21
C LEU A 140 6.20 10.00 -14.28
N GLN A 141 6.42 11.26 -13.91
CA GLN A 141 6.36 12.45 -14.78
C GLN A 141 5.00 12.61 -15.49
N ARG A 142 3.94 12.13 -14.86
CA ARG A 142 2.55 12.26 -15.34
C ARG A 142 1.55 12.17 -14.18
N PRO A 143 0.30 12.65 -14.36
CA PRO A 143 -0.78 12.40 -13.40
C PRO A 143 -1.08 10.90 -13.26
N ILE A 144 -1.54 10.48 -12.07
CA ILE A 144 -1.96 9.10 -11.81
C ILE A 144 -3.42 8.87 -12.21
N ASP A 145 -3.70 7.70 -12.80
CA ASP A 145 -5.05 7.34 -13.27
C ASP A 145 -5.90 6.66 -12.19
N ALA A 146 -5.26 6.11 -11.18
CA ALA A 146 -5.90 5.39 -10.08
C ALA A 146 -5.18 5.68 -8.75
N PRO A 147 -5.86 5.55 -7.60
CA PRO A 147 -5.20 5.65 -6.30
C PRO A 147 -4.04 4.67 -6.16
N LEU A 148 -2.95 5.11 -5.54
CA LEU A 148 -1.84 4.24 -5.19
C LEU A 148 -2.31 3.21 -4.15
N ARG A 149 -1.98 1.94 -4.35
CA ARG A 149 -2.30 0.83 -3.46
C ARG A 149 -1.07 -0.03 -3.25
N PHE A 150 -0.70 -0.19 -2.01
CA PHE A 150 0.41 -1.06 -1.62
C PHE A 150 -0.08 -2.48 -1.32
N GLU A 151 0.81 -3.46 -1.50
CA GLU A 151 0.68 -4.73 -0.79
C GLU A 151 0.69 -4.44 0.71
N SER A 152 -0.30 -4.99 1.43
CA SER A 152 -0.55 -4.59 2.83
C SER A 152 0.51 -5.08 3.81
N VAL A 153 1.22 -6.15 3.49
CA VAL A 153 2.28 -6.73 4.32
C VAL A 153 3.62 -6.19 3.88
N MET A 154 4.44 -5.75 4.85
CA MET A 154 5.74 -5.14 4.61
C MET A 154 6.82 -5.83 5.42
N ASP A 155 7.75 -6.50 4.74
CA ASP A 155 8.88 -7.20 5.36
C ASP A 155 9.79 -6.21 6.12
N ALA A 156 10.17 -6.56 7.37
CA ALA A 156 11.05 -5.75 8.19
C ALA A 156 12.45 -6.39 8.40
N VAL A 157 12.67 -7.58 7.83
CA VAL A 157 13.91 -8.36 7.96
C VAL A 157 14.79 -8.21 6.72
N GLU A 158 14.21 -8.41 5.52
CA GLU A 158 14.95 -8.49 4.28
C GLU A 158 14.41 -7.55 3.19
N GLY A 159 15.22 -7.31 2.18
CA GLY A 159 14.86 -6.56 0.99
C GLY A 159 14.74 -5.06 1.16
N ALA A 160 14.13 -4.43 0.18
CA ALA A 160 13.94 -2.98 0.13
C ALA A 160 12.97 -2.47 1.22
N PRO A 161 11.85 -3.16 1.54
CA PRO A 161 10.98 -2.75 2.63
C PRO A 161 11.68 -2.71 3.99
N ALA A 162 12.51 -3.72 4.29
CA ALA A 162 13.31 -3.73 5.53
C ALA A 162 14.33 -2.57 5.57
N ALA A 163 14.94 -2.23 4.44
CA ALA A 163 15.83 -1.07 4.35
C ALA A 163 15.07 0.23 4.65
N TRP A 164 13.85 0.35 4.15
CA TRP A 164 12.97 1.49 4.44
C TRP A 164 12.61 1.57 5.93
N TRP A 165 12.27 0.45 6.58
CA TRP A 165 11.99 0.43 8.03
C TRP A 165 13.22 0.83 8.85
N ARG A 166 14.43 0.41 8.45
CA ARG A 166 15.67 0.85 9.11
C ARG A 166 15.87 2.36 8.99
N MET A 167 15.61 2.92 7.82
CA MET A 167 15.65 4.37 7.58
C MET A 167 14.62 5.11 8.44
N ALA A 168 13.37 4.63 8.50
CA ALA A 168 12.33 5.23 9.32
C ALA A 168 12.68 5.20 10.82
N ARG A 169 13.20 4.07 11.31
CA ARG A 169 13.70 3.95 12.70
C ARG A 169 14.81 4.93 13.01
N TYR A 170 15.78 5.04 12.11
CA TYR A 170 16.87 6.00 12.25
C TYR A 170 16.36 7.43 12.35
N PHE A 171 15.44 7.83 11.48
CA PHE A 171 14.87 9.17 11.50
C PHE A 171 14.06 9.45 12.77
N ILE A 172 13.29 8.49 13.26
CA ILE A 172 12.57 8.64 14.54
C ILE A 172 13.56 8.91 15.68
N ALA A 173 14.63 8.12 15.78
CA ALA A 173 15.64 8.27 16.83
C ALA A 173 16.36 9.63 16.73
N GLU A 174 16.76 10.06 15.54
CA GLU A 174 17.44 11.34 15.33
C GLU A 174 16.53 12.55 15.63
N LEU A 175 15.26 12.49 15.24
CA LEU A 175 14.29 13.55 15.54
C LEU A 175 14.02 13.66 17.03
N GLU A 176 14.03 12.54 17.78
CA GLU A 176 13.93 12.54 19.26
C GLU A 176 15.14 13.20 19.92
N CYS A 177 16.33 13.08 19.31
CA CYS A 177 17.57 13.71 19.82
C CYS A 177 17.64 15.23 19.59
N ARG A 178 16.70 15.83 18.84
CA ARG A 178 16.61 17.28 18.56
C ARG A 178 17.91 17.88 18.03
N SER A 179 18.59 17.20 17.13
CA SER A 179 19.81 17.73 16.50
C SER A 179 19.49 18.95 15.65
N GLU A 180 20.33 19.99 15.74
CA GLU A 180 20.23 21.24 14.95
C GLU A 180 20.13 21.01 13.44
N LEU A 181 20.70 19.89 12.92
CA LEU A 181 20.61 19.50 11.53
C LEU A 181 19.13 19.29 11.10
N TYR A 182 18.32 18.70 11.96
CA TYR A 182 16.91 18.42 11.67
C TYR A 182 16.00 19.66 11.87
N GLU A 183 16.55 20.78 12.33
CA GLU A 183 15.88 22.07 12.34
C GLU A 183 16.03 22.82 11.00
N GLN A 184 16.94 22.34 10.12
CA GLN A 184 17.16 22.94 8.81
C GLN A 184 16.05 22.56 7.83
N ALA A 185 15.31 23.58 7.32
CA ALA A 185 14.13 23.38 6.47
C ALA A 185 14.44 22.63 5.16
N ALA A 186 15.60 22.87 4.56
CA ALA A 186 16.03 22.19 3.34
C ALA A 186 16.27 20.71 3.62
N PHE A 187 17.00 20.40 4.68
CA PHE A 187 17.33 19.02 5.05
C PHE A 187 16.08 18.21 5.40
N THR A 188 15.18 18.74 6.24
CA THR A 188 13.96 18.01 6.64
C THR A 188 13.00 17.79 5.48
N ARG A 189 12.95 18.69 4.50
CA ARG A 189 12.15 18.52 3.28
C ARG A 189 12.70 17.38 2.41
N ASP A 190 14.01 17.33 2.21
CA ASP A 190 14.65 16.31 1.41
C ASP A 190 14.53 14.93 2.08
N LEU A 191 14.64 14.90 3.40
CA LEU A 191 14.44 13.73 4.22
C LEU A 191 13.01 13.19 4.11
N GLU A 192 12.01 14.03 4.24
CA GLU A 192 10.60 13.67 4.06
C GLU A 192 10.34 13.17 2.64
N SER A 193 10.85 13.86 1.63
CA SER A 193 10.76 13.44 0.22
C SER A 193 11.41 12.07 0.00
N SER A 194 12.57 11.83 0.61
CA SER A 194 13.27 10.54 0.53
C SER A 194 12.49 9.42 1.20
N LEU A 195 11.85 9.70 2.34
CA LEU A 195 11.01 8.73 3.06
C LEU A 195 9.81 8.32 2.20
N ILE A 196 9.11 9.30 1.60
CA ILE A 196 7.92 9.04 0.78
C ILE A 196 8.30 8.31 -0.52
N LYS A 197 9.28 8.80 -1.26
CA LYS A 197 9.77 8.16 -2.50
C LYS A 197 10.35 6.78 -2.21
N GLY A 198 11.11 6.66 -1.11
CA GLY A 198 11.65 5.38 -0.66
C GLY A 198 10.57 4.33 -0.42
N LEU A 199 9.44 4.70 0.20
CA LEU A 199 8.31 3.80 0.39
C LEU A 199 7.70 3.35 -0.95
N ILE A 200 7.43 4.29 -1.85
CA ILE A 200 6.86 3.99 -3.18
C ILE A 200 7.73 3.00 -3.96
N LEU A 201 9.05 3.14 -3.84
CA LEU A 201 10.02 2.30 -4.55
C LEU A 201 10.31 0.97 -3.84
N ALA A 202 10.25 0.95 -2.50
CA ALA A 202 10.59 -0.22 -1.71
C ALA A 202 9.44 -1.22 -1.59
N GLN A 203 8.21 -0.71 -1.43
CA GLN A 203 7.04 -1.56 -1.19
C GLN A 203 6.28 -1.82 -2.49
N PRO A 204 6.01 -3.09 -2.84
CA PRO A 204 5.21 -3.43 -4.01
C PRO A 204 3.85 -2.72 -4.02
N ASN A 205 3.48 -2.19 -5.17
CA ASN A 205 2.25 -1.42 -5.36
C ASN A 205 1.73 -1.54 -6.80
N ASN A 206 0.56 -0.97 -7.07
CA ASN A 206 -0.07 -1.06 -8.39
C ASN A 206 0.68 -0.32 -9.51
N TYR A 207 1.63 0.57 -9.20
CA TYR A 207 2.49 1.28 -10.14
C TYR A 207 3.92 0.73 -10.23
N SER A 208 4.25 -0.33 -9.47
CA SER A 208 5.62 -0.86 -9.39
C SER A 208 6.23 -1.27 -10.73
N GLU A 209 5.41 -1.73 -11.68
CA GLU A 209 5.86 -2.11 -13.03
C GLU A 209 6.23 -0.87 -13.84
N GLU A 210 5.34 0.10 -13.89
CA GLU A 210 5.57 1.35 -14.61
C GLU A 210 6.75 2.15 -14.04
N LEU A 211 6.88 2.19 -12.71
CA LEU A 211 8.02 2.83 -12.05
C LEU A 211 9.35 2.19 -12.48
N ARG A 212 9.40 0.86 -12.62
CA ARG A 212 10.61 0.18 -13.09
C ARG A 212 10.94 0.55 -14.52
N ASP A 213 9.93 0.63 -15.38
CA ASP A 213 10.13 1.01 -16.79
C ASP A 213 10.63 2.45 -16.91
N VAL A 214 10.00 3.39 -16.20
CA VAL A 214 10.39 4.82 -16.19
C VAL A 214 11.78 5.04 -15.59
N LEU A 215 12.11 4.34 -14.51
CA LEU A 215 13.42 4.48 -13.83
C LEU A 215 14.55 3.67 -14.50
N GLY A 216 14.26 2.99 -15.61
CA GLY A 216 15.25 2.23 -16.37
C GLY A 216 15.84 1.04 -15.60
N VAL A 217 15.09 0.45 -14.69
CA VAL A 217 15.52 -0.73 -13.94
C VAL A 217 15.68 -1.90 -14.91
N LYS A 218 16.92 -2.33 -15.14
CA LYS A 218 17.22 -3.45 -16.03
C LYS A 218 16.69 -4.77 -15.47
N LEU A 219 15.64 -5.28 -16.06
CA LEU A 219 15.16 -6.63 -15.78
C LEU A 219 16.08 -7.66 -16.45
N PRO A 220 16.25 -8.86 -15.85
CA PRO A 220 16.93 -9.96 -16.52
C PRO A 220 16.28 -10.30 -17.86
N HIS A 221 17.07 -10.55 -18.91
CA HIS A 221 16.55 -10.84 -20.25
C HIS A 221 15.53 -11.98 -20.31
N TYR A 222 15.71 -13.02 -19.50
CA TYR A 222 14.76 -14.12 -19.42
C TYR A 222 13.40 -13.68 -18.84
N LEU A 223 13.42 -12.74 -17.89
CA LEU A 223 12.19 -12.20 -17.29
C LEU A 223 11.47 -11.26 -18.26
N ILE A 224 12.23 -10.48 -19.03
CA ILE A 224 11.67 -9.65 -20.13
C ILE A 224 10.96 -10.54 -21.13
N ARG A 225 11.58 -11.65 -21.58
CA ARG A 225 10.96 -12.60 -22.52
C ARG A 225 9.69 -13.23 -21.96
N ALA A 226 9.69 -13.66 -20.69
CA ALA A 226 8.48 -14.22 -20.07
C ALA A 226 7.36 -13.19 -19.96
N ARG A 227 7.69 -11.95 -19.57
CA ARG A 227 6.72 -10.83 -19.51
C ARG A 227 6.14 -10.53 -20.88
N GLN A 228 6.99 -10.41 -21.89
CA GLN A 228 6.56 -10.16 -23.26
C GLN A 228 5.63 -11.27 -23.77
N TYR A 229 5.98 -12.53 -23.52
CA TYR A 229 5.14 -13.66 -23.88
C TYR A 229 3.76 -13.57 -23.22
N ILE A 230 3.69 -13.19 -21.94
CA ILE A 230 2.41 -12.97 -21.25
C ILE A 230 1.59 -11.87 -21.92
N HIS A 231 2.21 -10.74 -22.26
CA HIS A 231 1.51 -9.61 -22.88
C HIS A 231 0.98 -9.95 -24.27
N ASP A 232 1.79 -10.64 -25.06
CA ASP A 232 1.43 -10.99 -26.45
C ASP A 232 0.35 -12.08 -26.51
N ASN A 233 0.32 -12.98 -25.53
CA ASN A 233 -0.59 -14.14 -25.51
C ASN A 233 -1.65 -14.04 -24.38
N ALA A 234 -1.87 -12.87 -23.78
CA ALA A 234 -2.75 -12.73 -22.63
C ALA A 234 -4.20 -13.19 -22.88
N ARG A 235 -4.68 -13.21 -24.10
CA ARG A 235 -6.02 -13.69 -24.49
C ARG A 235 -6.10 -15.21 -24.64
N GLU A 236 -4.97 -15.86 -24.81
CA GLU A 236 -4.84 -17.28 -25.07
C GLU A 236 -4.72 -18.10 -23.81
N ALA A 237 -4.80 -19.43 -23.92
CA ALA A 237 -4.52 -20.34 -22.83
C ALA A 237 -3.00 -20.41 -22.58
N VAL A 238 -2.48 -19.57 -21.68
CA VAL A 238 -1.07 -19.54 -21.29
C VAL A 238 -0.86 -20.48 -20.11
N HIS A 239 0.06 -21.43 -20.26
CA HIS A 239 0.49 -22.35 -19.21
C HIS A 239 1.89 -21.99 -18.70
N LEU A 240 2.26 -22.54 -17.56
CA LEU A 240 3.55 -22.24 -16.94
C LEU A 240 4.72 -22.75 -17.78
N GLU A 241 4.52 -23.88 -18.45
CA GLU A 241 5.47 -24.49 -19.38
C GLU A 241 5.81 -23.56 -20.56
N ASP A 242 4.83 -22.83 -21.05
CA ASP A 242 5.02 -21.85 -22.13
C ASP A 242 5.94 -20.72 -21.66
N LEU A 243 5.75 -20.28 -20.42
CA LEU A 243 6.58 -19.22 -19.83
C LEU A 243 8.01 -19.71 -19.55
N GLU A 244 8.19 -20.97 -19.12
CA GLU A 244 9.50 -21.59 -18.97
C GLU A 244 10.23 -21.67 -20.30
N ALA A 245 9.54 -22.11 -21.36
CA ALA A 245 10.08 -22.16 -22.71
C ALA A 245 10.46 -20.78 -23.26
N ALA A 246 9.58 -19.80 -23.14
CA ALA A 246 9.84 -18.42 -23.56
C ALA A 246 10.99 -17.77 -22.80
N ALA A 247 11.06 -18.02 -21.48
CA ALA A 247 12.13 -17.49 -20.63
C ALA A 247 13.47 -18.20 -20.86
N GLY A 248 13.45 -19.50 -21.17
CA GLY A 248 14.64 -20.34 -21.27
C GLY A 248 15.30 -20.57 -19.90
N VAL A 249 14.51 -20.64 -18.84
CA VAL A 249 14.97 -20.91 -17.46
C VAL A 249 13.99 -21.84 -16.74
N SER A 250 14.48 -22.50 -15.69
CA SER A 250 13.65 -23.39 -14.88
C SER A 250 12.51 -22.65 -14.17
N ARG A 251 11.45 -23.40 -13.87
CA ARG A 251 10.29 -22.94 -13.09
C ARG A 251 10.69 -22.22 -11.81
N PHE A 252 11.60 -22.79 -11.04
CA PHE A 252 12.07 -22.20 -9.79
C PHE A 252 12.66 -20.79 -10.01
N LYS A 253 13.57 -20.67 -10.98
CA LYS A 253 14.20 -19.36 -11.30
C LYS A 253 13.20 -18.35 -11.82
N LEU A 254 12.19 -18.80 -12.57
CA LEU A 254 11.12 -17.95 -13.07
C LEU A 254 10.24 -17.43 -11.92
N PHE A 255 9.81 -18.31 -11.00
CA PHE A 255 9.03 -17.93 -9.83
C PHE A 255 9.79 -16.96 -8.91
N ASP A 256 11.07 -17.24 -8.63
CA ASP A 256 11.91 -16.35 -7.83
C ASP A 256 12.02 -14.97 -8.46
N ALA A 257 12.28 -14.88 -9.77
CA ALA A 257 12.34 -13.61 -10.47
C ALA A 257 11.00 -12.87 -10.47
N PHE A 258 9.89 -13.54 -10.74
CA PHE A 258 8.57 -12.89 -10.69
C PHE A 258 8.23 -12.38 -9.29
N ARG A 259 8.54 -13.13 -8.24
CA ARG A 259 8.39 -12.68 -6.85
C ARG A 259 9.27 -11.48 -6.54
N LYS A 260 10.56 -11.56 -6.91
CA LYS A 260 11.55 -10.51 -6.65
C LYS A 260 11.21 -9.21 -7.34
N TYR A 261 10.84 -9.28 -8.62
CA TYR A 261 10.65 -8.07 -9.44
C TYR A 261 9.19 -7.61 -9.53
N PHE A 262 8.20 -8.48 -9.37
CA PHE A 262 6.78 -8.14 -9.51
C PHE A 262 5.94 -8.41 -8.26
N ALA A 263 6.54 -8.99 -7.20
CA ALA A 263 5.87 -9.46 -5.98
C ALA A 263 4.70 -10.44 -6.24
N LEU A 264 4.69 -11.09 -7.39
CA LEU A 264 3.64 -12.00 -7.85
C LEU A 264 4.25 -13.29 -8.37
N SER A 265 3.47 -14.38 -8.37
CA SER A 265 3.84 -15.55 -9.19
C SER A 265 3.59 -15.26 -10.67
N PRO A 266 4.21 -16.00 -11.62
CA PRO A 266 3.99 -15.81 -13.07
C PRO A 266 2.51 -15.84 -13.46
N MET A 267 1.73 -16.80 -12.95
CA MET A 267 0.29 -16.91 -13.26
C MET A 267 -0.55 -15.84 -12.57
N ALA A 268 -0.15 -15.36 -11.38
CA ALA A 268 -0.80 -14.22 -10.74
C ALA A 268 -0.53 -12.91 -11.51
N TYR A 269 0.66 -12.76 -12.08
CA TYR A 269 1.01 -11.66 -12.96
C TYR A 269 0.15 -11.66 -14.24
N LEU A 270 0.04 -12.81 -14.94
CA LEU A 270 -0.85 -12.97 -16.09
C LEU A 270 -2.29 -12.58 -15.75
N LYS A 271 -2.81 -13.08 -14.62
CA LYS A 271 -4.17 -12.74 -14.17
C LYS A 271 -4.34 -11.24 -13.91
N LYS A 272 -3.39 -10.60 -13.23
CA LYS A 272 -3.40 -9.14 -12.99
C LYS A 272 -3.38 -8.36 -14.30
N HIS A 273 -2.54 -8.76 -15.25
CA HIS A 273 -2.47 -8.16 -16.59
C HIS A 273 -3.82 -8.25 -17.31
N ARG A 274 -4.45 -9.44 -17.34
CA ARG A 274 -5.78 -9.64 -17.91
C ARG A 274 -6.85 -8.75 -17.28
N LEU A 275 -6.86 -8.64 -15.94
CA LEU A 275 -7.82 -7.77 -15.25
C LEU A 275 -7.64 -6.30 -15.62
N GLY A 276 -6.39 -5.83 -15.75
CA GLY A 276 -6.06 -4.49 -16.20
C GLY A 276 -6.57 -4.24 -17.64
N ALA A 277 -6.32 -5.18 -18.54
CA ALA A 277 -6.74 -5.10 -19.92
C ALA A 277 -8.28 -5.11 -20.07
N VAL A 278 -8.99 -5.95 -19.29
CA VAL A 278 -10.47 -5.93 -19.22
C VAL A 278 -10.97 -4.56 -18.78
N ARG A 279 -10.34 -3.96 -17.75
CA ARG A 279 -10.74 -2.63 -17.28
C ARG A 279 -10.56 -1.57 -18.35
N GLN A 280 -9.44 -1.60 -19.05
CA GLN A 280 -9.15 -0.69 -20.14
C GLN A 280 -10.18 -0.85 -21.26
N GLU A 281 -10.50 -2.09 -21.68
CA GLU A 281 -11.49 -2.35 -22.72
C GLU A 281 -12.92 -1.93 -22.30
N ILE A 282 -13.31 -2.09 -21.01
CA ILE A 282 -14.56 -1.54 -20.48
C ILE A 282 -14.60 -0.02 -20.61
N LEU A 283 -13.51 0.66 -20.30
CA LEU A 283 -13.39 2.10 -20.39
C LEU A 283 -13.39 2.61 -21.85
N GLU A 284 -12.86 1.84 -22.79
CA GLU A 284 -12.81 2.19 -24.19
C GLU A 284 -14.08 1.78 -24.96
N GLN A 285 -14.50 0.53 -24.85
CA GLN A 285 -15.50 -0.11 -25.69
C GLN A 285 -16.78 -0.60 -24.96
N GLY A 286 -16.90 -0.37 -23.66
CA GLY A 286 -18.01 -0.89 -22.85
C GLY A 286 -19.42 -0.40 -23.21
N SER A 287 -19.57 0.42 -24.26
CA SER A 287 -20.88 0.75 -24.86
C SER A 287 -21.27 -0.17 -26.01
N VAL A 288 -20.32 -0.94 -26.56
CA VAL A 288 -20.49 -1.81 -27.73
C VAL A 288 -20.52 -3.28 -27.34
N ARG A 289 -19.71 -3.68 -26.37
CA ARG A 289 -19.61 -5.07 -25.87
C ARG A 289 -20.06 -5.17 -24.43
N THR A 290 -20.63 -6.31 -24.06
CA THR A 290 -20.98 -6.60 -22.66
C THR A 290 -19.73 -6.91 -21.82
N ILE A 291 -19.81 -6.65 -20.53
CA ILE A 291 -18.74 -6.99 -19.58
C ILE A 291 -18.37 -8.48 -19.65
N SER A 292 -19.38 -9.35 -19.83
CA SER A 292 -19.18 -10.79 -19.95
C SER A 292 -18.41 -11.17 -21.21
N GLU A 293 -18.72 -10.58 -22.36
CA GLU A 293 -18.00 -10.79 -23.61
C GLU A 293 -16.55 -10.31 -23.52
N ILE A 294 -16.33 -9.16 -22.88
CA ILE A 294 -14.98 -8.63 -22.66
C ILE A 294 -14.19 -9.60 -21.77
N ALA A 295 -14.74 -10.01 -20.63
CA ALA A 295 -14.07 -10.90 -19.69
C ALA A 295 -13.76 -12.27 -20.32
N LEU A 296 -14.71 -12.86 -21.05
CA LEU A 296 -14.48 -14.12 -21.78
C LEU A 296 -13.39 -13.96 -22.84
N GLY A 297 -13.37 -12.83 -23.58
CA GLY A 297 -12.33 -12.52 -24.57
C GLY A 297 -10.92 -12.36 -23.99
N TRP A 298 -10.80 -12.15 -22.69
CA TRP A 298 -9.53 -12.12 -21.94
C TRP A 298 -9.25 -13.41 -21.14
N GLY A 299 -9.96 -14.51 -21.48
CA GLY A 299 -9.70 -15.83 -20.93
C GLY A 299 -10.24 -16.07 -19.50
N PHE A 300 -11.23 -15.28 -19.04
CA PHE A 300 -11.94 -15.55 -17.79
C PHE A 300 -13.14 -16.45 -18.04
N THR A 301 -13.04 -17.72 -17.66
CA THR A 301 -14.11 -18.73 -17.86
C THR A 301 -15.21 -18.67 -16.79
N HIS A 302 -14.92 -18.11 -15.61
CA HIS A 302 -15.84 -18.05 -14.45
C HIS A 302 -16.13 -16.59 -14.08
N LEU A 303 -17.22 -16.03 -14.60
CA LEU A 303 -17.59 -14.62 -14.44
C LEU A 303 -17.80 -14.16 -12.99
N GLY A 304 -18.31 -15.04 -12.13
CA GLY A 304 -18.46 -14.74 -10.70
C GLY A 304 -17.11 -14.54 -10.00
N ARG A 305 -16.16 -15.45 -10.27
CA ARG A 305 -14.79 -15.34 -9.73
C ARG A 305 -14.06 -14.13 -10.33
N PHE A 306 -14.22 -13.91 -11.64
CA PHE A 306 -13.70 -12.71 -12.30
C PHE A 306 -14.18 -11.41 -11.60
N SER A 307 -15.49 -11.28 -11.32
CA SER A 307 -16.05 -10.09 -10.70
C SER A 307 -15.52 -9.87 -9.29
N ALA A 308 -15.33 -10.94 -8.51
CA ALA A 308 -14.74 -10.87 -7.18
C ALA A 308 -13.27 -10.42 -7.24
N GLU A 309 -12.47 -11.00 -8.14
CA GLU A 309 -11.06 -10.64 -8.31
C GLU A 309 -10.88 -9.24 -8.91
N TYR A 310 -11.75 -8.83 -9.82
CA TYR A 310 -11.78 -7.47 -10.34
C TYR A 310 -12.04 -6.46 -9.23
N ARG A 311 -13.07 -6.73 -8.36
CA ARG A 311 -13.36 -5.88 -7.21
C ARG A 311 -12.18 -5.83 -6.23
N LYS A 312 -11.53 -6.97 -5.97
CA LYS A 312 -10.33 -7.03 -5.11
C LYS A 312 -9.21 -6.15 -5.66
N LEU A 313 -9.03 -6.11 -6.99
CA LEU A 313 -7.93 -5.36 -7.61
C LEU A 313 -8.24 -3.86 -7.79
N PHE A 314 -9.49 -3.51 -8.14
CA PHE A 314 -9.85 -2.14 -8.52
C PHE A 314 -10.80 -1.44 -7.54
N ASP A 315 -11.25 -2.15 -6.49
CA ASP A 315 -12.18 -1.66 -5.45
C ASP A 315 -13.54 -1.19 -5.98
N GLU A 316 -13.82 -1.59 -7.19
CA GLU A 316 -15.09 -1.36 -7.87
C GLU A 316 -15.47 -2.60 -8.68
N SER A 317 -16.75 -2.84 -8.87
CA SER A 317 -17.19 -3.90 -9.77
C SER A 317 -17.00 -3.48 -11.23
N PRO A 318 -16.91 -4.42 -12.18
CA PRO A 318 -16.87 -4.11 -13.60
C PRO A 318 -18.05 -3.24 -14.06
N SER A 319 -19.24 -3.44 -13.47
CA SER A 319 -20.43 -2.64 -13.75
C SER A 319 -20.30 -1.20 -13.24
N GLN A 320 -19.70 -0.99 -12.08
CA GLN A 320 -19.41 0.36 -11.57
C GLN A 320 -18.40 1.10 -12.44
N THR A 321 -17.36 0.40 -12.93
CA THR A 321 -16.42 0.99 -13.91
C THR A 321 -17.14 1.48 -15.15
N LEU A 322 -18.05 0.66 -15.72
CA LEU A 322 -18.85 1.02 -16.90
C LEU A 322 -19.79 2.20 -16.63
N GLN A 323 -20.46 2.21 -15.46
CA GLN A 323 -21.37 3.29 -15.08
C GLN A 323 -20.64 4.62 -14.92
N ARG A 324 -19.46 4.62 -14.28
CA ARG A 324 -18.63 5.79 -14.11
C ARG A 324 -18.16 6.37 -15.46
N LYS A 325 -17.85 5.53 -16.45
CA LYS A 325 -17.57 5.99 -17.81
C LYS A 325 -18.75 6.74 -18.41
N ARG A 326 -19.96 6.18 -18.32
CA ARG A 326 -21.19 6.81 -18.87
C ARG A 326 -21.47 8.18 -18.27
N LEU A 327 -21.22 8.35 -16.96
CA LEU A 327 -21.38 9.64 -16.26
C LEU A 327 -20.34 10.70 -16.65
N ARG A 328 -19.16 10.29 -17.12
CA ARG A 328 -18.11 11.22 -17.61
C ARG A 328 -18.26 11.61 -19.07
N SER A 329 -19.12 10.93 -19.81
CA SER A 329 -19.39 11.15 -21.23
C SER A 329 -20.66 12.00 -21.46
N LEU A 330 -21.34 12.40 -20.40
CA LEU A 330 -22.46 13.36 -20.34
C LEU A 330 -21.94 14.70 -19.84
#